data_59524d92de510762122759e8bfdd6cc0
#
_entry.id   59524d92de510762122759e8bfdd6cc0
#
_cell.length_a   1.000
_cell.length_b   1.000
_cell.length_c   1.000
_cell.angle_alpha   90.00
_cell.angle_beta   90.00
_cell.angle_gamma   90.00
#
_symmetry.space_group_name_H-M   'P 1'
#
loop_
_entity.id
_entity.type
_entity.pdbx_description
1 polymer ?
#
loop_
_entity_poly.entity_id
_entity_poly.type
_entity_poly.pdbx_seq_one_letter_code
_entity_poly.pdbx_strand_id
1 'polypeptide(L)'
;RHTRLQGDWSSDVCSSDLKSLSDLRKFLTTHGFEHFQAAHAKGKGVIFLTCHVGAFDMQSTNMAFHGVKLSVVGTPMKDERLNALLQNYRNAFGASYIERGKDNIKLIKELKLGNALAILIDQDTKVKSRIVNFFGMPAATPIGATILAMKTGAAVVPCYIHLNDKLDQHMHIYPEIPLVNTGNEEADIVTNTQKFNDFIETAVRQHPEQWVWMHERWKTKVGEEVR
;
A
#
# COMPACT_ATOMS: atom_id res chain seq x y z
N ARG A 1 -48.34 5.47 7.05
CA ARG A 1 -47.71 4.14 6.84
C ARG A 1 -46.25 4.38 6.48
N HIS A 2 -45.41 4.33 7.52
CA HIS A 2 -43.93 4.36 7.32
C HIS A 2 -43.48 2.96 6.94
N THR A 3 -43.08 2.78 5.71
CA THR A 3 -42.39 1.58 5.26
C THR A 3 -40.98 1.61 5.86
N ARG A 4 -40.74 0.77 6.86
CA ARG A 4 -39.40 0.49 7.34
C ARG A 4 -38.59 -0.13 6.20
N LEU A 5 -37.64 0.61 5.67
CA LEU A 5 -36.49 0.02 5.01
C LEU A 5 -35.56 -0.50 6.10
N GLN A 6 -35.86 -1.67 6.62
CA GLN A 6 -34.99 -2.44 7.48
C GLN A 6 -34.15 -3.33 6.56
N GLY A 7 -33.11 -2.75 5.98
CA GLY A 7 -31.99 -3.50 5.43
C GLY A 7 -30.85 -3.33 6.40
N ASP A 8 -30.49 -4.40 7.08
CA ASP A 8 -29.29 -4.48 7.90
C ASP A 8 -28.08 -4.52 6.93
N TRP A 9 -27.63 -3.33 6.54
CA TRP A 9 -26.57 -3.14 5.54
C TRP A 9 -25.18 -3.45 6.09
N SER A 10 -25.05 -3.80 7.36
CA SER A 10 -23.74 -3.86 7.99
C SER A 10 -23.16 -5.26 8.21
N SER A 11 -23.95 -6.31 8.21
CA SER A 11 -23.44 -7.65 8.51
C SER A 11 -23.67 -8.70 7.43
N ASP A 12 -24.74 -8.61 6.65
CA ASP A 12 -25.12 -9.69 5.75
C ASP A 12 -24.44 -9.62 4.36
N VAL A 13 -24.14 -8.43 3.85
CA VAL A 13 -23.54 -8.27 2.51
C VAL A 13 -22.08 -8.68 2.48
N CYS A 14 -21.36 -8.52 3.59
CA CYS A 14 -19.93 -8.90 3.65
C CYS A 14 -19.69 -10.35 4.07
N SER A 15 -20.63 -11.00 4.76
CA SER A 15 -20.39 -12.35 5.32
C SER A 15 -21.17 -13.46 4.64
N SER A 16 -22.32 -13.17 4.00
CA SER A 16 -23.18 -14.21 3.42
C SER A 16 -22.91 -14.51 1.96
N ASP A 17 -22.47 -13.53 1.17
CA ASP A 17 -22.32 -13.69 -0.28
C ASP A 17 -20.91 -14.06 -0.73
N LEU A 18 -19.88 -13.75 0.07
CA LEU A 18 -18.50 -14.16 -0.19
C LEU A 18 -18.15 -15.42 0.62
N LYS A 19 -18.70 -16.55 0.22
CA LYS A 19 -18.55 -17.83 0.92
C LYS A 19 -17.15 -18.44 0.86
N SER A 20 -16.27 -17.94 -0.03
CA SER A 20 -14.92 -18.47 -0.17
C SER A 20 -13.96 -17.51 -0.87
N LEU A 21 -12.65 -17.73 -0.68
CA LEU A 21 -11.59 -17.09 -1.46
C LEU A 21 -11.78 -17.22 -2.97
N SER A 22 -12.39 -18.33 -3.44
CA SER A 22 -12.65 -18.57 -4.86
C SER A 22 -13.67 -17.59 -5.43
N ASP A 23 -14.60 -17.09 -4.64
CA ASP A 23 -15.59 -16.12 -5.10
C ASP A 23 -14.98 -14.74 -5.30
N LEU A 24 -14.10 -14.31 -4.38
CA LEU A 24 -13.33 -13.06 -4.55
C LEU A 24 -12.45 -13.08 -5.80
N ARG A 25 -11.88 -14.22 -6.11
CA ARG A 25 -11.01 -14.38 -7.29
C ARG A 25 -11.70 -14.05 -8.61
N LYS A 26 -13.01 -14.19 -8.68
CA LYS A 26 -13.78 -13.87 -9.89
C LYS A 26 -13.83 -12.36 -10.18
N PHE A 27 -13.67 -11.54 -9.17
CA PHE A 27 -13.73 -10.07 -9.25
C PHE A 27 -12.35 -9.41 -9.21
N LEU A 28 -11.27 -10.19 -9.17
CA LEU A 28 -9.91 -9.70 -9.04
C LEU A 28 -9.08 -10.08 -10.27
N THR A 29 -8.60 -9.09 -10.99
CA THR A 29 -7.68 -9.28 -12.11
C THR A 29 -6.33 -8.68 -11.78
N THR A 30 -5.25 -9.41 -12.04
CA THR A 30 -3.87 -8.93 -11.86
C THR A 30 -3.21 -8.68 -13.20
N HIS A 31 -2.62 -7.52 -13.38
CA HIS A 31 -1.83 -7.13 -14.55
C HIS A 31 -0.38 -6.92 -14.14
N GLY A 32 0.57 -7.39 -14.93
CA GLY A 32 2.00 -7.15 -14.72
C GLY A 32 2.60 -7.98 -13.57
N PHE A 33 2.03 -9.15 -13.24
CA PHE A 33 2.55 -10.01 -12.18
C PHE A 33 4.00 -10.44 -12.44
N GLU A 34 4.40 -10.54 -13.70
CA GLU A 34 5.77 -10.82 -14.14
C GLU A 34 6.80 -9.83 -13.60
N HIS A 35 6.41 -8.57 -13.37
CA HIS A 35 7.30 -7.56 -12.78
C HIS A 35 7.63 -7.90 -11.33
N PHE A 36 6.64 -8.37 -10.56
CA PHE A 36 6.89 -8.88 -9.23
C PHE A 36 7.80 -10.11 -9.27
N GLN A 37 7.53 -11.06 -10.16
CA GLN A 37 8.33 -12.30 -10.28
C GLN A 37 9.79 -11.98 -10.60
N ALA A 38 10.05 -11.07 -11.54
CA ALA A 38 11.39 -10.62 -11.88
C ALA A 38 12.12 -9.95 -10.71
N ALA A 39 11.42 -9.11 -9.95
CA ALA A 39 11.97 -8.46 -8.77
C ALA A 39 12.24 -9.46 -7.64
N HIS A 40 11.31 -10.38 -7.37
CA HIS A 40 11.39 -11.39 -6.34
C HIS A 40 12.52 -12.41 -6.58
N ALA A 41 12.78 -12.74 -7.86
CA ALA A 41 13.86 -13.65 -8.25
C ALA A 41 15.25 -13.14 -7.85
N LYS A 42 15.41 -11.84 -7.53
CA LYS A 42 16.67 -11.26 -7.02
C LYS A 42 16.99 -11.71 -5.58
N GLY A 43 16.03 -12.30 -4.85
CA GLY A 43 16.22 -12.88 -3.52
C GLY A 43 16.43 -11.88 -2.39
N LYS A 44 16.18 -10.58 -2.61
CA LYS A 44 16.40 -9.52 -1.61
C LYS A 44 15.09 -9.00 -0.97
N GLY A 45 13.97 -9.69 -1.22
CA GLY A 45 12.65 -9.23 -0.84
C GLY A 45 12.10 -8.14 -1.76
N VAL A 46 10.82 -7.86 -1.63
CA VAL A 46 10.11 -6.88 -2.45
C VAL A 46 9.33 -5.91 -1.57
N ILE A 47 9.40 -4.64 -1.89
CA ILE A 47 8.53 -3.61 -1.33
C ILE A 47 7.50 -3.25 -2.41
N PHE A 48 6.24 -3.66 -2.22
CA PHE A 48 5.14 -3.11 -2.98
C PHE A 48 4.88 -1.68 -2.53
N LEU A 49 5.23 -0.75 -3.39
CA LEU A 49 4.94 0.67 -3.21
C LEU A 49 3.53 0.94 -3.72
N THR A 50 2.63 1.31 -2.85
CA THR A 50 1.23 1.51 -3.21
C THR A 50 0.63 2.76 -2.59
N CYS A 51 -0.64 3.04 -2.87
CA CYS A 51 -1.38 4.20 -2.42
C CYS A 51 -2.83 3.86 -2.08
N HIS A 52 -3.53 4.81 -1.47
CA HIS A 52 -4.93 4.66 -1.06
C HIS A 52 -5.89 4.93 -2.24
N VAL A 53 -5.70 4.22 -3.36
CA VAL A 53 -6.60 4.24 -4.53
C VAL A 53 -7.43 2.97 -4.53
N GLY A 54 -8.73 3.08 -4.80
CA GLY A 54 -9.66 1.97 -4.89
C GLY A 54 -9.73 1.13 -3.61
N ALA A 55 -9.96 -0.15 -3.77
CA ALA A 55 -9.98 -1.11 -2.65
C ALA A 55 -8.56 -1.56 -2.28
N PHE A 56 -7.70 -0.64 -1.88
CA PHE A 56 -6.27 -0.89 -1.64
C PHE A 56 -5.99 -2.05 -0.65
N ASP A 57 -6.86 -2.33 0.32
CA ASP A 57 -6.71 -3.47 1.22
C ASP A 57 -6.84 -4.83 0.49
N MET A 58 -7.56 -4.88 -0.64
CA MET A 58 -7.71 -6.10 -1.45
C MET A 58 -6.43 -6.49 -2.21
N GLN A 59 -5.44 -5.61 -2.31
CA GLN A 59 -4.15 -5.94 -2.91
C GLN A 59 -3.48 -7.11 -2.18
N SER A 60 -3.59 -7.15 -0.85
CA SER A 60 -3.03 -8.24 -0.05
C SER A 60 -3.71 -9.58 -0.35
N THR A 61 -5.02 -9.58 -0.47
CA THR A 61 -5.81 -10.76 -0.87
C THR A 61 -5.44 -11.22 -2.27
N ASN A 62 -5.31 -10.28 -3.21
CA ASN A 62 -4.91 -10.60 -4.58
C ASN A 62 -3.52 -11.25 -4.63
N MET A 63 -2.54 -10.72 -3.89
CA MET A 63 -1.21 -11.33 -3.82
C MET A 63 -1.22 -12.72 -3.17
N ALA A 64 -2.07 -12.95 -2.17
CA ALA A 64 -2.25 -14.28 -1.57
C ALA A 64 -2.77 -15.32 -2.59
N PHE A 65 -3.62 -14.92 -3.54
CA PHE A 65 -4.06 -15.80 -4.63
C PHE A 65 -2.93 -16.25 -5.56
N HIS A 66 -1.88 -15.47 -5.64
CA HIS A 66 -0.65 -15.81 -6.37
C HIS A 66 0.39 -16.53 -5.49
N GLY A 67 0.04 -16.91 -4.25
CA GLY A 67 0.95 -17.57 -3.32
C GLY A 67 2.04 -16.65 -2.73
N VAL A 68 1.87 -15.34 -2.85
CA VAL A 68 2.84 -14.36 -2.34
C VAL A 68 2.65 -14.16 -0.85
N LYS A 69 3.71 -14.36 -0.07
CA LYS A 69 3.72 -14.04 1.36
C LYS A 69 3.92 -12.53 1.54
N LEU A 70 2.83 -11.84 1.82
CA LEU A 70 2.78 -10.38 1.94
C LEU A 70 2.51 -9.93 3.37
N SER A 71 3.28 -8.96 3.85
CA SER A 71 3.01 -8.25 5.10
C SER A 71 2.61 -6.80 4.81
N VAL A 72 1.45 -6.38 5.32
CA VAL A 72 0.98 -4.99 5.20
C VAL A 72 1.52 -4.17 6.37
N VAL A 73 2.17 -3.05 6.06
CA VAL A 73 2.72 -2.13 7.07
C VAL A 73 1.74 -0.99 7.30
N GLY A 74 1.29 -0.82 8.54
CA GLY A 74 0.30 0.20 8.85
C GLY A 74 0.29 0.65 10.31
N THR A 75 -0.58 1.60 10.60
CA THR A 75 -0.86 2.06 11.98
C THR A 75 -2.17 1.44 12.44
N PRO A 76 -2.28 0.95 13.68
CA PRO A 76 -3.53 0.43 14.21
C PRO A 76 -4.64 1.49 14.17
N MET A 77 -5.86 1.05 13.93
CA MET A 77 -7.02 1.92 14.05
C MET A 77 -7.27 2.26 15.54
N LYS A 78 -7.78 3.47 15.82
CA LYS A 78 -8.09 3.91 17.18
C LYS A 78 -9.23 3.10 17.82
N ASP A 79 -10.23 2.72 17.04
CA ASP A 79 -11.28 1.81 17.49
C ASP A 79 -10.77 0.38 17.43
N GLU A 80 -10.64 -0.26 18.59
CA GLU A 80 -10.10 -1.61 18.73
C GLU A 80 -10.94 -2.67 18.01
N ARG A 81 -12.26 -2.48 17.93
CA ARG A 81 -13.19 -3.42 17.28
C ARG A 81 -12.99 -3.38 15.76
N LEU A 82 -12.88 -2.16 15.19
CA LEU A 82 -12.59 -1.99 13.77
C LEU A 82 -11.18 -2.49 13.45
N ASN A 83 -10.21 -2.25 14.33
CA ASN A 83 -8.86 -2.75 14.15
C ASN A 83 -8.82 -4.29 14.15
N ALA A 84 -9.53 -4.94 15.08
CA ALA A 84 -9.63 -6.39 15.13
C ALA A 84 -10.32 -6.96 13.88
N LEU A 85 -11.41 -6.34 13.43
CA LEU A 85 -12.12 -6.73 12.22
C LEU A 85 -11.19 -6.68 10.98
N LEU A 86 -10.47 -5.57 10.81
CA LEU A 86 -9.54 -5.39 9.69
C LEU A 86 -8.37 -6.38 9.74
N GLN A 87 -7.83 -6.64 10.93
CA GLN A 87 -6.76 -7.63 11.10
C GLN A 87 -7.26 -9.05 10.82
N ASN A 88 -8.46 -9.41 11.29
CA ASN A 88 -9.06 -10.70 11.01
C ASN A 88 -9.29 -10.88 9.50
N TYR A 89 -9.79 -9.85 8.82
CA TYR A 89 -9.95 -9.88 7.37
C TYR A 89 -8.61 -10.11 6.66
N ARG A 90 -7.57 -9.34 6.97
CA ARG A 90 -6.24 -9.49 6.37
C ARG A 90 -5.66 -10.89 6.61
N ASN A 91 -5.73 -11.37 7.84
CA ASN A 91 -5.23 -12.71 8.21
C ASN A 91 -6.01 -13.84 7.52
N ALA A 92 -7.33 -13.72 7.42
CA ALA A 92 -8.17 -14.71 6.73
C ALA A 92 -7.80 -14.86 5.25
N PHE A 93 -7.31 -13.79 4.65
CA PHE A 93 -6.90 -13.76 3.24
C PHE A 93 -5.37 -13.85 3.03
N GLY A 94 -4.63 -14.35 4.02
CA GLY A 94 -3.22 -14.72 3.88
C GLY A 94 -2.21 -13.58 3.97
N ALA A 95 -2.64 -12.36 4.30
CA ALA A 95 -1.72 -11.28 4.62
C ALA A 95 -1.38 -11.25 6.10
N SER A 96 -0.16 -10.88 6.44
CA SER A 96 0.22 -10.54 7.81
C SER A 96 0.25 -9.02 8.00
N TYR A 97 0.13 -8.58 9.25
CA TYR A 97 0.18 -7.17 9.60
C TYR A 97 1.43 -6.87 10.43
N ILE A 98 2.11 -5.78 10.12
CA ILE A 98 3.25 -5.28 10.88
C ILE A 98 2.97 -3.84 11.29
N GLU A 99 2.96 -3.59 12.59
CA GLU A 99 2.71 -2.25 13.11
C GLU A 99 3.89 -1.32 12.83
N ARG A 100 3.60 -0.21 12.16
CA ARG A 100 4.58 0.81 11.82
C ARG A 100 5.19 1.42 13.09
N GLY A 101 6.51 1.53 13.12
CA GLY A 101 7.24 2.18 14.21
C GLY A 101 7.57 1.29 15.38
N LYS A 102 6.86 0.18 15.61
CA LYS A 102 7.16 -0.76 16.69
C LYS A 102 8.15 -1.86 16.27
N ASP A 103 7.99 -2.37 15.06
CA ASP A 103 8.65 -3.60 14.59
C ASP A 103 9.59 -3.38 13.39
N ASN A 104 10.37 -2.31 13.38
CA ASN A 104 11.31 -2.02 12.28
C ASN A 104 12.26 -3.18 11.99
N ILE A 105 12.70 -3.91 13.03
CA ILE A 105 13.57 -5.09 12.89
C ILE A 105 12.84 -6.21 12.14
N LYS A 106 11.54 -6.39 12.41
CA LYS A 106 10.72 -7.38 11.73
C LYS A 106 10.57 -7.07 10.24
N LEU A 107 10.41 -5.78 9.86
CA LEU A 107 10.37 -5.37 8.45
C LEU A 107 11.65 -5.76 7.70
N ILE A 108 12.82 -5.48 8.30
CA ILE A 108 14.11 -5.84 7.71
C ILE A 108 14.26 -7.35 7.62
N LYS A 109 13.81 -8.10 8.64
CA LYS A 109 13.86 -9.56 8.67
C LYS A 109 13.00 -10.17 7.57
N GLU A 110 11.77 -9.68 7.39
CA GLU A 110 10.88 -10.16 6.33
C GLU A 110 11.51 -9.97 4.94
N LEU A 111 12.08 -8.79 4.65
CA LEU A 111 12.76 -8.54 3.38
C LEU A 111 13.99 -9.44 3.20
N LYS A 112 14.81 -9.62 4.23
CA LYS A 112 15.98 -10.53 4.17
C LYS A 112 15.60 -11.99 3.97
N LEU A 113 14.40 -12.40 4.36
CA LEU A 113 13.85 -13.73 4.10
C LEU A 113 13.27 -13.86 2.67
N GLY A 114 13.34 -12.81 1.86
CA GLY A 114 12.79 -12.78 0.51
C GLY A 114 11.28 -12.49 0.44
N ASN A 115 10.63 -12.20 1.59
CA ASN A 115 9.20 -11.91 1.62
C ASN A 115 8.87 -10.52 1.05
N ALA A 116 7.57 -10.25 0.87
CA ALA A 116 7.09 -8.97 0.35
C ALA A 116 6.45 -8.11 1.45
N LEU A 117 6.66 -6.79 1.38
CA LEU A 117 6.00 -5.78 2.22
C LEU A 117 5.14 -4.88 1.35
N ALA A 118 3.92 -4.55 1.79
CA ALA A 118 3.12 -3.47 1.18
C ALA A 118 3.21 -2.21 2.03
N ILE A 119 3.63 -1.10 1.42
CA ILE A 119 3.83 0.18 2.10
C ILE A 119 3.14 1.29 1.31
N LEU A 120 2.24 2.02 1.97
CA LEU A 120 1.55 3.18 1.44
C LEU A 120 2.25 4.45 1.97
N ILE A 121 2.57 5.39 1.08
CA ILE A 121 3.30 6.62 1.43
C ILE A 121 2.57 7.91 1.01
N ASP A 122 1.38 7.80 0.50
CA ASP A 122 0.59 8.91 -0.05
C ASP A 122 -0.17 9.75 0.99
N GLN A 123 0.08 9.52 2.26
CA GLN A 123 -0.53 10.28 3.35
C GLN A 123 0.51 11.05 4.17
N ASP A 124 0.16 12.29 4.55
CA ASP A 124 0.92 13.09 5.50
C ASP A 124 0.62 12.60 6.93
N THR A 125 1.54 11.84 7.49
CA THR A 125 1.40 11.18 8.79
C THR A 125 2.55 11.55 9.74
N LYS A 126 2.36 11.39 11.05
CA LYS A 126 3.35 11.71 12.08
C LYS A 126 4.50 10.69 12.10
N VAL A 127 5.25 10.60 11.02
CA VAL A 127 6.43 9.73 10.87
C VAL A 127 7.55 10.47 10.18
N LYS A 128 8.76 9.93 10.24
CA LYS A 128 9.92 10.50 9.53
C LYS A 128 9.60 10.64 8.04
N SER A 129 9.62 11.87 7.54
CA SER A 129 9.21 12.23 6.19
C SER A 129 10.20 13.20 5.56
N ARG A 130 10.10 13.43 4.25
CA ARG A 130 10.75 14.51 3.53
C ARG A 130 9.73 15.28 2.72
N ILE A 131 9.99 16.57 2.54
CA ILE A 131 9.22 17.38 1.62
C ILE A 131 9.66 17.04 0.21
N VAL A 132 8.74 16.54 -0.58
CA VAL A 132 8.90 16.28 -2.03
C VAL A 132 7.67 16.82 -2.76
N ASN A 133 7.76 16.90 -4.08
CA ASN A 133 6.65 17.41 -4.88
C ASN A 133 5.54 16.36 -5.01
N PHE A 134 4.28 16.81 -4.92
CA PHE A 134 3.10 16.02 -5.23
C PHE A 134 2.03 16.94 -5.85
N PHE A 135 1.67 16.70 -7.10
CA PHE A 135 0.79 17.58 -7.90
C PHE A 135 1.28 19.03 -7.98
N GLY A 136 2.58 19.24 -8.14
CA GLY A 136 3.17 20.58 -8.23
C GLY A 136 3.32 21.31 -6.90
N MET A 137 2.94 20.71 -5.77
CA MET A 137 3.00 21.30 -4.43
C MET A 137 3.93 20.50 -3.50
N PRO A 138 4.67 21.18 -2.60
CA PRO A 138 5.48 20.52 -1.59
C PRO A 138 4.59 19.73 -0.62
N ALA A 139 4.91 18.45 -0.40
CA ALA A 139 4.14 17.55 0.44
C ALA A 139 5.05 16.68 1.30
N ALA A 140 4.77 16.62 2.60
CA ALA A 140 5.48 15.74 3.52
C ALA A 140 5.17 14.27 3.17
N THR A 141 6.20 13.52 2.78
CA THR A 141 6.07 12.15 2.31
C THR A 141 6.88 11.21 3.20
N PRO A 142 6.28 10.15 3.76
CA PRO A 142 6.97 9.15 4.56
C PRO A 142 8.13 8.49 3.82
N ILE A 143 9.32 8.44 4.44
CA ILE A 143 10.53 7.89 3.82
C ILE A 143 10.83 6.44 4.22
N GLY A 144 9.92 5.78 4.94
CA GLY A 144 10.15 4.42 5.45
C GLY A 144 10.43 3.41 4.35
N ALA A 145 9.69 3.43 3.24
CA ALA A 145 9.92 2.56 2.09
C ALA A 145 11.29 2.80 1.46
N THR A 146 11.67 4.06 1.29
CA THR A 146 12.97 4.46 0.74
C THR A 146 14.12 3.95 1.59
N ILE A 147 14.08 4.21 2.91
CA ILE A 147 15.13 3.76 3.83
C ILE A 147 15.23 2.23 3.86
N LEU A 148 14.11 1.52 3.89
CA LEU A 148 14.11 0.05 3.88
C LEU A 148 14.74 -0.47 2.59
N ALA A 149 14.35 0.05 1.44
CA ALA A 149 14.89 -0.37 0.15
C ALA A 149 16.40 -0.11 0.06
N MET A 150 16.87 1.09 0.42
CA MET A 150 18.30 1.44 0.40
C MET A 150 19.12 0.56 1.36
N LYS A 151 18.60 0.25 2.56
CA LYS A 151 19.33 -0.55 3.56
C LYS A 151 19.34 -2.05 3.26
N THR A 152 18.31 -2.59 2.63
CA THR A 152 18.17 -4.04 2.41
C THR A 152 18.52 -4.46 1.00
N GLY A 153 18.49 -3.51 0.05
CA GLY A 153 18.57 -3.80 -1.38
C GLY A 153 17.30 -4.46 -1.94
N ALA A 154 16.18 -4.41 -1.18
CA ALA A 154 14.90 -4.90 -1.64
C ALA A 154 14.42 -4.12 -2.86
N ALA A 155 13.84 -4.82 -3.83
CA ALA A 155 13.27 -4.22 -5.02
C ALA A 155 12.01 -3.42 -4.67
N VAL A 156 11.86 -2.21 -5.20
CA VAL A 156 10.64 -1.42 -5.04
C VAL A 156 9.77 -1.58 -6.27
N VAL A 157 8.69 -2.32 -6.12
CA VAL A 157 7.74 -2.65 -7.18
C VAL A 157 6.47 -1.84 -6.96
N PRO A 158 6.20 -0.83 -7.81
CA PRO A 158 5.02 0.00 -7.66
C PRO A 158 3.76 -0.73 -8.12
N CYS A 159 2.66 -0.50 -7.41
CA CYS A 159 1.37 -1.09 -7.75
C CYS A 159 0.20 -0.24 -7.23
N TYR A 160 -0.96 -0.42 -7.80
CA TYR A 160 -2.23 0.06 -7.26
C TYR A 160 -3.37 -0.85 -7.71
N ILE A 161 -4.53 -0.68 -7.11
CA ILE A 161 -5.76 -1.39 -7.48
C ILE A 161 -6.87 -0.36 -7.74
N HIS A 162 -7.70 -0.60 -8.73
CA HIS A 162 -8.86 0.23 -9.00
C HIS A 162 -10.09 -0.62 -9.36
N LEU A 163 -11.26 -0.06 -9.15
CA LEU A 163 -12.53 -0.61 -9.56
C LEU A 163 -12.84 -0.12 -10.99
N ASN A 164 -13.19 -1.03 -11.89
CA ASN A 164 -13.66 -0.67 -13.22
C ASN A 164 -15.17 -0.40 -13.25
N ASP A 165 -15.70 0.01 -14.40
CA ASP A 165 -17.14 0.30 -14.59
C ASP A 165 -18.04 -0.93 -14.40
N LYS A 166 -17.48 -2.14 -14.48
CA LYS A 166 -18.19 -3.41 -14.25
C LYS A 166 -18.12 -3.89 -12.81
N LEU A 167 -17.55 -3.07 -11.92
CA LEU A 167 -17.33 -3.39 -10.51
C LEU A 167 -16.31 -4.51 -10.27
N ASP A 168 -15.42 -4.78 -11.24
CA ASP A 168 -14.29 -5.68 -11.07
C ASP A 168 -13.07 -4.91 -10.56
N GLN A 169 -12.30 -5.52 -9.69
CA GLN A 169 -11.05 -4.97 -9.16
C GLN A 169 -9.87 -5.33 -10.07
N HIS A 170 -9.14 -4.36 -10.51
CA HIS A 170 -7.96 -4.51 -11.35
C HIS A 170 -6.71 -4.05 -10.60
N MET A 171 -5.83 -4.98 -10.25
CA MET A 171 -4.53 -4.67 -9.67
C MET A 171 -3.49 -4.56 -10.77
N HIS A 172 -2.78 -3.45 -10.81
CA HIS A 172 -1.68 -3.19 -11.74
C HIS A 172 -0.35 -3.20 -10.99
N ILE A 173 0.58 -4.02 -11.45
CA ILE A 173 1.94 -4.13 -10.95
C ILE A 173 2.87 -3.64 -12.06
N TYR A 174 3.78 -2.74 -11.74
CA TYR A 174 4.67 -2.09 -12.68
C TYR A 174 6.12 -2.56 -12.50
N PRO A 175 6.99 -2.30 -13.48
CA PRO A 175 8.42 -2.57 -13.34
C PRO A 175 9.02 -1.91 -12.09
N GLU A 176 10.02 -2.57 -11.52
CA GLU A 176 10.78 -2.04 -10.38
C GLU A 176 11.29 -0.62 -10.64
N ILE A 177 11.14 0.26 -9.67
CA ILE A 177 11.75 1.59 -9.70
C ILE A 177 13.22 1.47 -9.30
N PRO A 178 14.17 1.75 -10.20
CA PRO A 178 15.60 1.70 -9.87
C PRO A 178 15.94 2.81 -8.87
N LEU A 179 16.61 2.41 -7.77
CA LEU A 179 17.06 3.36 -6.76
C LEU A 179 18.30 4.13 -7.23
N VAL A 180 18.34 5.40 -6.88
CA VAL A 180 19.54 6.24 -6.95
C VAL A 180 20.39 5.97 -5.70
N ASN A 181 21.68 5.76 -5.91
CA ASN A 181 22.68 5.62 -4.85
C ASN A 181 23.97 6.32 -5.27
N THR A 182 24.09 7.59 -4.90
CA THR A 182 25.25 8.43 -5.21
C THR A 182 26.31 8.42 -4.10
N GLY A 183 25.94 7.86 -2.93
CA GLY A 183 26.72 7.93 -1.70
C GLY A 183 26.37 9.13 -0.81
N ASN A 184 25.52 10.05 -1.27
CA ASN A 184 24.92 11.10 -0.44
C ASN A 184 23.55 10.62 0.04
N GLU A 185 23.52 10.01 1.24
CA GLU A 185 22.31 9.37 1.80
C GLU A 185 21.09 10.30 1.79
N GLU A 186 21.26 11.56 2.20
CA GLU A 186 20.14 12.51 2.29
C GLU A 186 19.58 12.88 0.92
N ALA A 187 20.46 13.17 -0.05
CA ALA A 187 20.07 13.47 -1.41
C ALA A 187 19.40 12.26 -2.08
N ASP A 188 19.92 11.07 -1.84
CA ASP A 188 19.39 9.82 -2.37
C ASP A 188 18.00 9.50 -1.78
N ILE A 189 17.80 9.75 -0.47
CA ILE A 189 16.47 9.62 0.16
C ILE A 189 15.45 10.53 -0.51
N VAL A 190 15.78 11.81 -0.68
CA VAL A 190 14.87 12.78 -1.30
C VAL A 190 14.56 12.38 -2.74
N THR A 191 15.60 12.04 -3.52
CA THR A 191 15.45 11.67 -4.94
C THR A 191 14.61 10.41 -5.13
N ASN A 192 14.87 9.37 -4.34
CA ASN A 192 14.11 8.12 -4.43
C ASN A 192 12.68 8.31 -3.95
N THR A 193 12.46 9.07 -2.87
CA THR A 193 11.11 9.37 -2.38
C THR A 193 10.32 10.18 -3.42
N GLN A 194 10.97 11.11 -4.14
CA GLN A 194 10.33 11.82 -5.25
C GLN A 194 9.88 10.86 -6.35
N LYS A 195 10.73 9.95 -6.81
CA LYS A 195 10.36 8.94 -7.82
C LYS A 195 9.15 8.10 -7.38
N PHE A 196 9.11 7.74 -6.11
CA PHE A 196 7.97 6.99 -5.55
C PHE A 196 6.69 7.83 -5.59
N ASN A 197 6.81 9.09 -5.25
CA ASN A 197 5.69 10.03 -5.26
C ASN A 197 5.18 10.30 -6.68
N ASP A 198 6.08 10.39 -7.67
CA ASP A 198 5.75 10.57 -9.09
C ASP A 198 4.90 9.39 -9.63
N PHE A 199 5.24 8.16 -9.22
CA PHE A 199 4.41 7.00 -9.54
C PHE A 199 3.02 7.10 -8.92
N ILE A 200 2.93 7.47 -7.64
CA ILE A 200 1.64 7.60 -6.95
C ILE A 200 0.79 8.69 -7.59
N GLU A 201 1.40 9.82 -7.95
CA GLU A 201 0.72 10.89 -8.67
C GLU A 201 0.13 10.37 -9.99
N THR A 202 0.88 9.54 -10.73
CA THR A 202 0.39 8.91 -11.96
C THR A 202 -0.83 8.02 -11.70
N ALA A 203 -0.80 7.18 -10.65
CA ALA A 203 -1.91 6.32 -10.28
C ALA A 203 -3.16 7.14 -9.89
N VAL A 204 -2.98 8.21 -9.11
CA VAL A 204 -4.09 9.10 -8.71
C VAL A 204 -4.66 9.85 -9.91
N ARG A 205 -3.82 10.29 -10.88
CA ARG A 205 -4.30 10.96 -12.10
C ARG A 205 -5.15 10.05 -12.99
N GLN A 206 -4.88 8.73 -12.97
CA GLN A 206 -5.67 7.76 -13.74
C GLN A 206 -7.02 7.46 -13.10
N HIS A 207 -7.12 7.51 -11.77
CA HIS A 207 -8.31 7.19 -11.00
C HIS A 207 -8.56 8.20 -9.87
N PRO A 208 -8.70 9.52 -10.20
CA PRO A 208 -8.81 10.56 -9.18
C PRO A 208 -10.06 10.40 -8.31
N GLU A 209 -11.14 9.84 -8.83
CA GLU A 209 -12.38 9.57 -8.11
C GLU A 209 -12.27 8.48 -7.05
N GLN A 210 -11.22 7.63 -7.13
CA GLN A 210 -11.00 6.51 -6.24
C GLN A 210 -9.88 6.75 -5.19
N TRP A 211 -9.23 7.91 -5.23
CA TRP A 211 -8.24 8.23 -4.21
C TRP A 211 -8.89 8.77 -2.94
N VAL A 212 -8.29 8.49 -1.78
CA VAL A 212 -8.81 8.89 -0.46
C VAL A 212 -8.56 10.38 -0.20
N TRP A 213 -9.41 11.26 -0.77
CA TRP A 213 -9.33 12.71 -0.65
C TRP A 213 -9.61 13.25 0.76
N MET A 214 -10.23 12.49 1.63
CA MET A 214 -10.53 12.92 3.02
C MET A 214 -9.28 13.13 3.86
N HIS A 215 -8.11 12.65 3.42
CA HIS A 215 -6.85 12.87 4.11
C HIS A 215 -6.23 14.20 3.67
N GLU A 216 -5.82 15.03 4.65
CA GLU A 216 -5.15 16.31 4.42
C GLU A 216 -3.70 16.10 3.95
N ARG A 217 -3.48 15.79 2.67
CA ARG A 217 -2.18 15.41 2.09
C ARG A 217 -1.12 16.50 2.22
N TRP A 218 -1.50 17.76 2.27
CA TRP A 218 -0.61 18.93 2.30
C TRP A 218 -0.72 19.74 3.59
N LYS A 219 -1.05 19.09 4.72
CA LYS A 219 -1.22 19.79 6.01
C LYS A 219 0.11 20.29 6.59
N THR A 220 1.19 19.50 6.47
CA THR A 220 2.53 19.90 6.95
C THR A 220 3.14 20.91 6.00
N LYS A 221 3.52 22.09 6.51
CA LYS A 221 4.09 23.16 5.71
C LYS A 221 5.61 23.06 5.61
N VAL A 222 6.17 23.64 4.54
CA VAL A 222 7.62 23.75 4.38
C VAL A 222 8.19 24.57 5.55
N GLY A 223 9.22 24.04 6.20
CA GLY A 223 9.84 24.65 7.39
C GLY A 223 9.27 24.17 8.73
N GLU A 224 8.17 23.42 8.74
CA GLU A 224 7.74 22.69 9.93
C GLU A 224 8.59 21.42 10.12
N GLU A 225 8.89 21.07 11.38
CA GLU A 225 9.63 19.83 11.67
C GLU A 225 8.85 18.61 11.19
N VAL A 226 9.39 17.98 10.18
CA VAL A 226 8.90 16.66 9.71
C VAL A 226 9.62 15.60 10.55
N ARG A 227 8.98 15.17 11.63
CA ARG A 227 9.54 14.21 12.62
C ARG A 227 9.77 12.83 12.04
#